data_4ba6fd2aaa060835a623c8f095e6de9b
#
_entry.id   4ba6fd2aaa060835a623c8f095e6de9b
#
_cell.length_a   1.000
_cell.length_b   1.000
_cell.length_c   1.000
_cell.angle_alpha   90.00
_cell.angle_beta   90.00
_cell.angle_gamma   90.00
#
_symmetry.space_group_name_H-M   'P 1'
#
loop_
_entity.id
_entity.type
_entity.pdbx_description
1 polymer ?
#
loop_
_entity_poly.entity_id
_entity_poly.type
_entity_poly.pdbx_seq_one_letter_code
_entity_poly.pdbx_strand_id
1 'polypeptide(L)'
;MSANATRRMTGGAALAEMLKLHEPGPMFGMGGFQLLPFYEACRVLGVQHYLINDERCGAFAADAYARVTNRPGLVDGTLGPGATNLATGLAEAFNAGMPMVAIIGDANRQHAWKNMTQEARQFDVLRPLVKEAIRVEIISRIPEHIRRAFAVATSGRPGPVLIAVPEDIAHGEHDFDAGDFWFDPGTLRAQARRSRPARDDLARAAALLAKAERPLILAGGGVHISEAYEALAALAEAQGMPVAHTMSGKGAIGCNHALSAGVFGRYSRIANDLIGLSDCLLVVGCKLGEIATKRFSLMPSGVPLIHLDIVGEEIGRTTRQDVALVGDARCGLEDLLSELGPRADRRADWCAEVPKRMAAWLDSAKDRLESVESPINVGRLMGELNKILPADAVLVADGGFAGHWGGLLFDTKRAGRGFVADRGFASIGYGVPGGIGAQIGVGKGRRVVSLTGDGGFNMSMGDLETARRVGAPIVACIFNNAASGYVKALQHAVFGPGSYQSSDLVEMNYANIANAMGCQGIRVEDPEKLAGAIRAGLENTDTPTVLDIVVTRDPAKMLPAADNRTLKVNKGDRPV
;
A
#
# COMPACT_ATOMS: atom_id res chain seq x y z
N MET A 1 -45.18 -14.29 17.16
CA MET A 1 -44.07 -13.43 16.75
C MET A 1 -44.16 -12.17 17.59
N SER A 2 -43.26 -11.94 18.56
CA SER A 2 -43.20 -10.66 19.31
C SER A 2 -42.97 -9.55 18.29
N ALA A 3 -43.75 -8.48 18.33
CA ALA A 3 -43.52 -7.31 17.50
C ALA A 3 -42.08 -6.84 17.80
N ASN A 4 -41.18 -6.90 16.80
CA ASN A 4 -39.86 -6.36 16.93
C ASN A 4 -39.97 -4.87 17.29
N ALA A 5 -39.20 -4.41 18.26
CA ALA A 5 -39.19 -2.99 18.62
C ALA A 5 -38.69 -2.16 17.41
N THR A 6 -39.52 -1.24 16.95
CA THR A 6 -39.12 -0.28 15.91
C THR A 6 -38.41 0.90 16.53
N ARG A 7 -37.43 1.47 15.79
CA ARG A 7 -36.64 2.63 16.19
C ARG A 7 -36.75 3.70 15.10
N ARG A 8 -37.39 4.83 15.44
CA ARG A 8 -37.51 5.95 14.50
C ARG A 8 -36.23 6.76 14.49
N MET A 9 -35.62 6.89 13.33
CA MET A 9 -34.40 7.69 13.13
C MET A 9 -34.21 8.11 11.67
N THR A 10 -33.31 9.07 11.44
CA THR A 10 -32.94 9.46 10.08
C THR A 10 -32.08 8.38 9.41
N GLY A 11 -32.05 8.37 8.07
CA GLY A 11 -31.15 7.49 7.33
C GLY A 11 -29.69 7.71 7.69
N GLY A 12 -29.29 8.98 7.91
CA GLY A 12 -27.94 9.30 8.38
C GLY A 12 -27.60 8.71 9.73
N ALA A 13 -28.56 8.70 10.67
CA ALA A 13 -28.38 8.07 11.98
C ALA A 13 -28.26 6.53 11.85
N ALA A 14 -29.09 5.90 11.04
CA ALA A 14 -28.99 4.47 10.78
C ALA A 14 -27.64 4.06 10.16
N LEU A 15 -27.12 4.89 9.25
CA LEU A 15 -25.78 4.72 8.66
C LEU A 15 -24.70 4.76 9.76
N ALA A 16 -24.73 5.77 10.63
CA ALA A 16 -23.76 5.94 11.71
C ALA A 16 -23.82 4.81 12.75
N GLU A 17 -25.01 4.34 13.11
CA GLU A 17 -25.17 3.20 14.01
C GLU A 17 -24.58 1.92 13.42
N MET A 18 -24.82 1.66 12.16
CA MET A 18 -24.24 0.50 11.49
C MET A 18 -22.72 0.59 11.40
N LEU A 19 -22.15 1.78 11.14
CA LEU A 19 -20.71 1.97 11.23
C LEU A 19 -20.20 1.72 12.65
N LYS A 20 -20.87 2.26 13.66
CA LYS A 20 -20.47 2.06 15.08
C LYS A 20 -20.42 0.58 15.45
N LEU A 21 -21.40 -0.21 15.01
CA LEU A 21 -21.45 -1.67 15.22
C LEU A 21 -20.24 -2.39 14.63
N HIS A 22 -19.76 -1.96 13.47
CA HIS A 22 -18.57 -2.55 12.82
C HIS A 22 -17.25 -2.12 13.47
N GLU A 23 -17.29 -1.35 14.57
CA GLU A 23 -16.10 -0.85 15.27
C GLU A 23 -15.04 -0.32 14.28
N PRO A 24 -15.40 0.62 13.41
CA PRO A 24 -14.50 1.06 12.36
C PRO A 24 -13.29 1.78 12.96
N GLY A 25 -12.20 1.82 12.19
CA GLY A 25 -11.18 2.83 12.41
C GLY A 25 -11.74 4.24 12.18
N PRO A 26 -10.91 5.28 12.29
CA PRO A 26 -11.34 6.62 11.98
C PRO A 26 -11.72 6.75 10.51
N MET A 27 -12.69 7.61 10.23
CA MET A 27 -13.08 8.03 8.90
C MET A 27 -12.28 9.29 8.52
N PHE A 28 -11.75 9.31 7.31
CA PHE A 28 -10.99 10.44 6.76
C PHE A 28 -11.80 11.10 5.65
N GLY A 29 -12.10 12.40 5.77
CA GLY A 29 -12.86 13.03 4.72
C GLY A 29 -13.22 14.47 5.01
N MET A 30 -14.01 15.04 4.11
CA MET A 30 -14.54 16.39 4.23
C MET A 30 -16.06 16.35 4.11
N GLY A 31 -16.73 16.66 5.21
CA GLY A 31 -18.17 16.63 5.31
C GLY A 31 -18.87 17.66 4.42
N GLY A 32 -20.08 17.33 3.99
CA GLY A 32 -20.95 18.19 3.21
C GLY A 32 -22.40 18.14 3.67
N PHE A 33 -23.22 19.07 3.12
CA PHE A 33 -24.62 19.26 3.51
C PHE A 33 -25.46 17.98 3.38
N GLN A 34 -25.24 17.22 2.32
CA GLN A 34 -26.06 16.04 2.01
C GLN A 34 -26.07 14.99 3.12
N LEU A 35 -24.97 14.92 3.91
CA LEU A 35 -24.80 13.91 4.96
C LEU A 35 -24.81 14.52 6.38
N LEU A 36 -25.31 15.73 6.60
CA LEU A 36 -25.32 16.36 7.94
C LEU A 36 -25.92 15.46 9.05
N PRO A 37 -27.06 14.78 8.87
CA PRO A 37 -27.58 13.88 9.90
C PRO A 37 -26.65 12.71 10.23
N PHE A 38 -25.88 12.26 9.26
CA PHE A 38 -24.87 11.21 9.45
C PHE A 38 -23.71 11.71 10.31
N TYR A 39 -23.15 12.90 10.01
CA TYR A 39 -22.05 13.45 10.81
C TYR A 39 -22.45 13.74 12.24
N GLU A 40 -23.66 14.28 12.46
CA GLU A 40 -24.17 14.53 13.81
C GLU A 40 -24.34 13.21 14.60
N ALA A 41 -24.88 12.19 13.95
CA ALA A 41 -25.00 10.87 14.59
C ALA A 41 -23.63 10.24 14.88
N CYS A 42 -22.65 10.38 13.97
CA CYS A 42 -21.27 9.95 14.21
C CYS A 42 -20.68 10.64 15.46
N ARG A 43 -20.89 11.96 15.58
CA ARG A 43 -20.44 12.73 16.75
C ARG A 43 -21.06 12.21 18.05
N VAL A 44 -22.37 11.98 18.06
CA VAL A 44 -23.10 11.48 19.24
C VAL A 44 -22.67 10.06 19.61
N LEU A 45 -22.46 9.19 18.64
CA LEU A 45 -22.06 7.80 18.86
C LEU A 45 -20.55 7.62 19.08
N GLY A 46 -19.75 8.68 18.93
CA GLY A 46 -18.30 8.62 19.08
C GLY A 46 -17.62 7.85 17.94
N VAL A 47 -18.17 7.85 16.73
CA VAL A 47 -17.48 7.43 15.51
C VAL A 47 -16.52 8.53 15.11
N GLN A 48 -15.22 8.24 15.14
CA GLN A 48 -14.20 9.25 14.91
C GLN A 48 -14.13 9.65 13.43
N HIS A 49 -14.25 10.95 13.17
CA HIS A 49 -14.09 11.55 11.85
C HIS A 49 -12.95 12.56 11.87
N TYR A 50 -11.98 12.40 10.96
CA TYR A 50 -10.87 13.32 10.77
C TYR A 50 -11.12 14.15 9.52
N LEU A 51 -11.36 15.46 9.70
CA LEU A 51 -11.35 16.39 8.60
C LEU A 51 -9.97 16.37 7.93
N ILE A 52 -9.94 16.26 6.60
CA ILE A 52 -8.72 16.33 5.78
C ILE A 52 -8.80 17.56 4.86
N ASN A 53 -7.67 17.94 4.27
CA ASN A 53 -7.63 19.13 3.41
C ASN A 53 -7.89 18.83 1.93
N ASP A 54 -7.83 17.55 1.53
CA ASP A 54 -8.10 17.06 0.17
C ASP A 54 -8.62 15.62 0.29
N GLU A 55 -9.79 15.30 -0.27
CA GLU A 55 -10.40 13.96 -0.16
C GLU A 55 -9.52 12.87 -0.78
N ARG A 56 -8.71 13.19 -1.79
CA ARG A 56 -7.69 12.27 -2.32
C ARG A 56 -6.70 11.86 -1.22
N CYS A 57 -6.24 12.82 -0.42
CA CYS A 57 -5.37 12.57 0.72
C CYS A 57 -6.08 11.75 1.80
N GLY A 58 -7.39 11.99 2.01
CA GLY A 58 -8.23 11.17 2.89
C GLY A 58 -8.26 9.70 2.45
N ALA A 59 -8.45 9.45 1.15
CA ALA A 59 -8.43 8.09 0.60
C ALA A 59 -7.05 7.42 0.72
N PHE A 60 -5.94 8.17 0.55
CA PHE A 60 -4.59 7.65 0.78
C PHE A 60 -4.33 7.33 2.26
N ALA A 61 -4.83 8.16 3.19
CA ALA A 61 -4.73 7.87 4.62
C ALA A 61 -5.54 6.61 4.99
N ALA A 62 -6.77 6.48 4.48
CA ALA A 62 -7.61 5.29 4.67
C ALA A 62 -6.96 4.03 4.09
N ASP A 63 -6.32 4.11 2.91
CA ASP A 63 -5.58 3.00 2.29
C ASP A 63 -4.39 2.57 3.16
N ALA A 64 -3.56 3.52 3.61
CA ALA A 64 -2.40 3.20 4.45
C ALA A 64 -2.82 2.66 5.82
N TYR A 65 -3.90 3.19 6.42
CA TYR A 65 -4.51 2.62 7.62
C TYR A 65 -4.93 1.17 7.40
N ALA A 66 -5.62 0.88 6.29
CA ALA A 66 -6.02 -0.49 5.95
C ALA A 66 -4.82 -1.41 5.76
N ARG A 67 -3.73 -0.93 5.15
CA ARG A 67 -2.50 -1.73 4.98
C ARG A 67 -1.88 -2.16 6.30
N VAL A 68 -1.78 -1.27 7.27
CA VAL A 68 -1.10 -1.57 8.54
C VAL A 68 -1.98 -2.29 9.56
N THR A 69 -3.32 -2.26 9.39
CA THR A 69 -4.29 -2.85 10.32
C THR A 69 -5.01 -4.08 9.77
N ASN A 70 -5.02 -4.29 8.44
CA ASN A 70 -5.89 -5.21 7.71
C ASN A 70 -7.40 -4.98 7.97
N ARG A 71 -7.79 -3.83 8.55
CA ARG A 71 -9.19 -3.39 8.73
C ARG A 71 -9.59 -2.50 7.58
N PRO A 72 -10.89 -2.44 7.21
CA PRO A 72 -11.34 -1.49 6.21
C PRO A 72 -11.02 -0.04 6.59
N GLY A 73 -10.36 0.68 5.70
CA GLY A 73 -10.24 2.13 5.81
C GLY A 73 -11.58 2.78 5.51
N LEU A 74 -11.92 3.85 6.24
CA LEU A 74 -13.12 4.63 5.98
C LEU A 74 -12.76 5.98 5.37
N VAL A 75 -13.49 6.36 4.33
CA VAL A 75 -13.36 7.68 3.71
C VAL A 75 -14.72 8.21 3.31
N ASP A 76 -14.89 9.53 3.37
CA ASP A 76 -16.11 10.18 2.91
C ASP A 76 -15.82 11.41 2.06
N GLY A 77 -16.83 11.83 1.33
CA GLY A 77 -16.79 13.02 0.50
C GLY A 77 -18.18 13.57 0.22
N THR A 78 -18.24 14.89 0.06
CA THR A 78 -19.50 15.54 -0.34
C THR A 78 -19.85 15.24 -1.80
N LEU A 79 -21.09 15.50 -2.19
CA LEU A 79 -21.58 15.46 -3.58
C LEU A 79 -20.64 16.22 -4.53
N GLY A 80 -20.38 15.66 -5.69
CA GLY A 80 -19.62 16.28 -6.77
C GLY A 80 -18.12 16.35 -6.50
N PRO A 81 -17.54 17.51 -6.13
CA PRO A 81 -16.09 17.66 -6.03
C PRO A 81 -15.47 16.74 -4.99
N GLY A 82 -16.08 16.59 -3.81
CA GLY A 82 -15.57 15.67 -2.78
C GLY A 82 -15.55 14.25 -3.26
N ALA A 83 -16.64 13.77 -3.87
CA ALA A 83 -16.72 12.44 -4.43
C ALA A 83 -15.68 12.22 -5.54
N THR A 84 -15.54 13.15 -6.48
CA THR A 84 -14.60 13.00 -7.61
C THR A 84 -13.14 13.07 -7.17
N ASN A 85 -12.80 13.82 -6.12
CA ASN A 85 -11.45 13.85 -5.54
C ASN A 85 -11.01 12.50 -4.98
N LEU A 86 -11.93 11.63 -4.55
CA LEU A 86 -11.62 10.28 -4.06
C LEU A 86 -11.05 9.34 -5.14
N ALA A 87 -11.26 9.64 -6.43
CA ALA A 87 -11.01 8.72 -7.54
C ALA A 87 -9.61 8.09 -7.52
N THR A 88 -8.57 8.90 -7.34
CA THR A 88 -7.18 8.41 -7.35
C THR A 88 -6.90 7.47 -6.18
N GLY A 89 -7.36 7.81 -4.97
CA GLY A 89 -7.15 6.95 -3.79
C GLY A 89 -7.96 5.65 -3.85
N LEU A 90 -9.19 5.70 -4.40
CA LEU A 90 -9.99 4.49 -4.65
C LEU A 90 -9.32 3.57 -5.67
N ALA A 91 -8.75 4.13 -6.75
CA ALA A 91 -7.99 3.36 -7.74
C ALA A 91 -6.75 2.69 -7.13
N GLU A 92 -6.02 3.39 -6.24
CA GLU A 92 -4.89 2.81 -5.49
C GLU A 92 -5.36 1.63 -4.65
N ALA A 93 -6.38 1.82 -3.80
CA ALA A 93 -6.91 0.77 -2.93
C ALA A 93 -7.43 -0.43 -3.73
N PHE A 94 -8.14 -0.19 -4.85
CA PHE A 94 -8.67 -1.26 -5.72
C PHE A 94 -7.56 -2.09 -6.34
N ASN A 95 -6.56 -1.43 -6.93
CA ASN A 95 -5.46 -2.12 -7.58
C ASN A 95 -4.52 -2.82 -6.57
N ALA A 96 -4.36 -2.26 -5.38
CA ALA A 96 -3.57 -2.86 -4.31
C ALA A 96 -4.31 -4.00 -3.57
N GLY A 97 -5.62 -4.10 -3.74
CA GLY A 97 -6.46 -5.06 -3.00
C GLY A 97 -6.61 -4.68 -1.52
N MET A 98 -6.80 -3.37 -1.24
CA MET A 98 -6.97 -2.90 0.13
C MET A 98 -8.45 -2.72 0.47
N PRO A 99 -8.91 -3.22 1.63
CA PRO A 99 -10.29 -3.07 2.03
C PRO A 99 -10.57 -1.60 2.38
N MET A 100 -11.63 -1.05 1.80
CA MET A 100 -12.05 0.33 2.07
C MET A 100 -13.56 0.45 1.91
N VAL A 101 -14.20 1.32 2.71
CA VAL A 101 -15.59 1.73 2.54
C VAL A 101 -15.59 3.24 2.33
N ALA A 102 -16.04 3.68 1.16
CA ALA A 102 -16.18 5.08 0.80
C ALA A 102 -17.65 5.49 0.83
N ILE A 103 -17.98 6.51 1.62
CA ILE A 103 -19.33 7.02 1.78
C ILE A 103 -19.39 8.41 1.14
N ILE A 104 -20.25 8.58 0.13
CA ILE A 104 -20.40 9.87 -0.52
C ILE A 104 -21.85 10.36 -0.46
N GLY A 105 -22.00 11.68 -0.31
CA GLY A 105 -23.27 12.33 -0.52
C GLY A 105 -23.71 12.24 -1.99
N ASP A 106 -25.01 12.19 -2.24
CA ASP A 106 -25.57 12.21 -3.59
C ASP A 106 -26.74 13.17 -3.70
N ALA A 107 -27.12 13.50 -4.92
CA ALA A 107 -28.17 14.45 -5.19
C ALA A 107 -29.51 13.98 -4.60
N ASN A 108 -30.29 14.94 -4.07
CA ASN A 108 -31.66 14.69 -3.69
C ASN A 108 -32.44 14.16 -4.91
N ARG A 109 -33.06 12.97 -4.78
CA ARG A 109 -33.68 12.26 -5.89
C ARG A 109 -34.85 13.01 -6.54
N GLN A 110 -35.54 13.88 -5.78
CA GLN A 110 -36.62 14.72 -6.32
C GLN A 110 -36.11 15.88 -7.18
N HIS A 111 -34.86 16.27 -7.00
CA HIS A 111 -34.23 17.41 -7.68
C HIS A 111 -33.10 17.03 -8.64
N ALA A 112 -32.66 15.78 -8.62
CA ALA A 112 -31.59 15.28 -9.48
C ALA A 112 -31.84 15.64 -10.96
N TRP A 113 -30.76 16.03 -11.65
CA TRP A 113 -30.76 16.45 -13.06
C TRP A 113 -31.51 17.78 -13.34
N LYS A 114 -31.69 18.59 -12.31
CA LYS A 114 -32.28 19.93 -12.42
C LYS A 114 -31.21 21.03 -12.23
N ASN A 115 -29.96 20.77 -12.54
CA ASN A 115 -28.82 21.64 -12.30
C ASN A 115 -28.62 21.99 -10.81
N MET A 116 -28.66 20.97 -9.95
CA MET A 116 -28.35 21.15 -8.53
C MET A 116 -26.89 21.59 -8.33
N THR A 117 -26.67 22.39 -7.30
CA THR A 117 -25.31 22.74 -6.89
C THR A 117 -24.46 21.49 -6.67
N GLN A 118 -23.25 21.46 -7.23
CA GLN A 118 -22.29 20.35 -7.16
C GLN A 118 -22.74 19.04 -7.84
N GLU A 119 -23.88 19.02 -8.51
CA GLU A 119 -24.36 17.81 -9.17
C GLU A 119 -23.37 17.33 -10.24
N ALA A 120 -23.00 16.07 -10.18
CA ALA A 120 -22.09 15.41 -11.12
C ALA A 120 -22.49 13.94 -11.32
N ARG A 121 -22.05 13.34 -12.43
CA ARG A 121 -22.17 11.91 -12.67
C ARG A 121 -21.15 11.11 -11.86
N GLN A 122 -21.03 11.41 -10.58
CA GLN A 122 -20.00 10.89 -9.69
C GLN A 122 -20.04 9.37 -9.55
N PHE A 123 -21.24 8.77 -9.56
CA PHE A 123 -21.42 7.33 -9.48
C PHE A 123 -20.81 6.64 -10.71
N ASP A 124 -21.03 7.20 -11.91
CA ASP A 124 -20.46 6.68 -13.16
C ASP A 124 -18.92 6.84 -13.19
N VAL A 125 -18.41 7.94 -12.63
CA VAL A 125 -16.96 8.19 -12.53
C VAL A 125 -16.27 7.21 -11.59
N LEU A 126 -16.87 6.90 -10.45
CA LEU A 126 -16.23 6.13 -9.38
C LEU A 126 -16.49 4.62 -9.47
N ARG A 127 -17.60 4.20 -10.08
CA ARG A 127 -17.99 2.79 -10.20
C ARG A 127 -16.89 1.89 -10.76
N PRO A 128 -16.15 2.23 -11.82
CA PRO A 128 -15.09 1.38 -12.35
C PRO A 128 -13.82 1.32 -11.46
N LEU A 129 -13.71 2.18 -10.45
CA LEU A 129 -12.56 2.28 -9.55
C LEU A 129 -12.77 1.54 -8.22
N VAL A 130 -13.89 0.85 -8.07
CA VAL A 130 -14.25 0.15 -6.83
C VAL A 130 -14.68 -1.28 -7.11
N LYS A 131 -14.61 -2.12 -6.10
CA LYS A 131 -15.03 -3.52 -6.18
C LYS A 131 -16.54 -3.67 -6.32
N GLU A 132 -17.27 -2.81 -5.63
CA GLU A 132 -18.73 -2.69 -5.73
C GLU A 132 -19.15 -1.24 -5.48
N ALA A 133 -20.16 -0.77 -6.20
CA ALA A 133 -20.78 0.53 -6.01
C ALA A 133 -22.26 0.35 -5.69
N ILE A 134 -22.70 0.92 -4.56
CA ILE A 134 -24.06 0.85 -4.04
C ILE A 134 -24.64 2.26 -4.00
N ARG A 135 -25.76 2.50 -4.66
CA ARG A 135 -26.56 3.70 -4.46
C ARG A 135 -27.75 3.34 -3.57
N VAL A 136 -27.92 4.09 -2.48
CA VAL A 136 -29.01 3.80 -1.53
C VAL A 136 -30.31 4.38 -2.07
N GLU A 137 -31.18 3.52 -2.59
CA GLU A 137 -32.47 3.94 -3.13
C GLU A 137 -33.63 3.86 -2.11
N ILE A 138 -33.49 3.03 -1.10
CA ILE A 138 -34.52 2.74 -0.10
C ILE A 138 -33.92 2.88 1.29
N ILE A 139 -34.48 3.79 2.09
CA ILE A 139 -33.96 4.15 3.42
C ILE A 139 -33.89 2.94 4.37
N SER A 140 -34.91 2.05 4.36
CA SER A 140 -34.95 0.86 5.23
C SER A 140 -33.83 -0.14 4.95
N ARG A 141 -33.17 -0.07 3.78
CA ARG A 141 -32.09 -0.99 3.40
C ARG A 141 -30.69 -0.51 3.81
N ILE A 142 -30.57 0.62 4.48
CA ILE A 142 -29.26 1.13 4.94
C ILE A 142 -28.50 0.07 5.75
N PRO A 143 -29.09 -0.60 6.77
CA PRO A 143 -28.37 -1.63 7.52
C PRO A 143 -27.85 -2.77 6.65
N GLU A 144 -28.63 -3.24 5.69
CA GLU A 144 -28.23 -4.26 4.72
C GLU A 144 -27.06 -3.80 3.85
N HIS A 145 -27.11 -2.58 3.32
CA HIS A 145 -26.07 -2.04 2.45
C HIS A 145 -24.72 -1.88 3.18
N ILE A 146 -24.73 -1.47 4.45
CA ILE A 146 -23.50 -1.36 5.25
C ILE A 146 -22.90 -2.74 5.52
N ARG A 147 -23.70 -3.72 5.94
CA ARG A 147 -23.22 -5.11 6.11
C ARG A 147 -22.60 -5.65 4.83
N ARG A 148 -23.28 -5.42 3.69
CA ARG A 148 -22.77 -5.84 2.38
C ARG A 148 -21.46 -5.16 2.04
N ALA A 149 -21.33 -3.85 2.27
CA ALA A 149 -20.12 -3.10 1.98
C ALA A 149 -18.90 -3.66 2.73
N PHE A 150 -19.03 -3.93 4.03
CA PHE A 150 -17.93 -4.53 4.80
C PHE A 150 -17.63 -5.96 4.36
N ALA A 151 -18.64 -6.78 4.11
CA ALA A 151 -18.47 -8.15 3.63
C ALA A 151 -17.76 -8.20 2.27
N VAL A 152 -18.14 -7.34 1.33
CA VAL A 152 -17.51 -7.26 0.00
C VAL A 152 -16.10 -6.70 0.10
N ALA A 153 -15.89 -5.63 0.89
CA ALA A 153 -14.58 -5.01 1.03
C ALA A 153 -13.52 -5.98 1.56
N THR A 154 -13.88 -6.92 2.43
CA THR A 154 -12.95 -7.81 3.12
C THR A 154 -12.85 -9.23 2.57
N SER A 155 -13.77 -9.66 1.70
CA SER A 155 -13.83 -11.03 1.19
C SER A 155 -13.03 -11.23 -0.10
N GLY A 156 -12.54 -12.45 -0.34
CA GLY A 156 -11.73 -12.79 -1.53
C GLY A 156 -10.52 -11.87 -1.65
N ARG A 157 -10.27 -11.31 -2.85
CA ARG A 157 -9.36 -10.17 -2.97
C ARG A 157 -10.06 -8.94 -2.39
N PRO A 158 -9.57 -8.33 -1.30
CA PRO A 158 -10.16 -7.13 -0.74
C PRO A 158 -10.18 -5.96 -1.73
N GLY A 159 -11.02 -4.97 -1.45
CA GLY A 159 -11.09 -3.79 -2.30
C GLY A 159 -12.06 -2.74 -1.76
N PRO A 160 -12.06 -1.52 -2.34
CA PRO A 160 -12.96 -0.46 -1.95
C PRO A 160 -14.39 -0.75 -2.38
N VAL A 161 -15.35 -0.37 -1.53
CA VAL A 161 -16.77 -0.35 -1.82
C VAL A 161 -17.27 1.07 -1.67
N LEU A 162 -18.01 1.55 -2.69
CA LEU A 162 -18.62 2.87 -2.70
C LEU A 162 -20.08 2.77 -2.25
N ILE A 163 -20.47 3.68 -1.34
CA ILE A 163 -21.85 3.88 -0.92
C ILE A 163 -22.24 5.32 -1.22
N ALA A 164 -23.11 5.53 -2.19
CA ALA A 164 -23.68 6.83 -2.52
C ALA A 164 -25.02 6.98 -1.81
N VAL A 165 -25.15 8.01 -0.96
CA VAL A 165 -26.34 8.24 -0.14
C VAL A 165 -27.02 9.53 -0.59
N PRO A 166 -28.18 9.47 -1.28
CA PRO A 166 -28.94 10.66 -1.63
C PRO A 166 -29.32 11.49 -0.41
N GLU A 167 -29.33 12.81 -0.58
CA GLU A 167 -29.67 13.75 0.49
C GLU A 167 -31.01 13.44 1.17
N ASP A 168 -32.06 13.20 0.37
CA ASP A 168 -33.41 12.88 0.88
C ASP A 168 -33.45 11.55 1.65
N ILE A 169 -32.56 10.60 1.35
CA ILE A 169 -32.37 9.37 2.12
C ILE A 169 -31.67 9.65 3.43
N ALA A 170 -30.59 10.46 3.43
CA ALA A 170 -29.84 10.76 4.64
C ALA A 170 -30.64 11.58 5.65
N HIS A 171 -31.45 12.54 5.16
CA HIS A 171 -32.28 13.42 5.98
C HIS A 171 -33.66 12.83 6.31
N GLY A 172 -34.15 11.89 5.49
CA GLY A 172 -35.46 11.25 5.69
C GLY A 172 -35.49 10.40 6.97
N GLU A 173 -36.66 10.30 7.59
CA GLU A 173 -36.91 9.45 8.74
C GLU A 173 -37.61 8.16 8.38
N HIS A 174 -37.30 7.09 9.12
CA HIS A 174 -37.92 5.78 8.94
C HIS A 174 -38.01 5.04 10.27
N ASP A 175 -39.02 4.20 10.42
CA ASP A 175 -39.19 3.28 11.55
C ASP A 175 -38.46 1.96 11.23
N PHE A 176 -37.20 1.88 11.61
CA PHE A 176 -36.36 0.70 11.38
C PHE A 176 -36.68 -0.43 12.35
N ASP A 177 -36.67 -1.67 11.89
CA ASP A 177 -36.69 -2.84 12.76
C ASP A 177 -35.36 -2.91 13.54
N ALA A 178 -35.44 -2.98 14.87
CA ALA A 178 -34.24 -3.10 15.71
C ALA A 178 -33.43 -4.37 15.40
N GLY A 179 -34.06 -5.42 14.89
CA GLY A 179 -33.42 -6.65 14.46
C GLY A 179 -32.55 -6.51 13.19
N ASP A 180 -32.67 -5.40 12.45
CA ASP A 180 -31.84 -5.14 11.28
C ASP A 180 -30.41 -4.66 11.63
N PHE A 181 -30.22 -4.18 12.87
CA PHE A 181 -28.93 -3.65 13.34
C PHE A 181 -28.04 -4.75 13.92
N TRP A 182 -27.41 -5.49 13.03
CA TRP A 182 -26.41 -6.53 13.36
C TRP A 182 -25.27 -6.52 12.38
N PHE A 183 -24.15 -7.18 12.70
CA PHE A 183 -23.00 -7.35 11.81
C PHE A 183 -22.36 -8.73 11.98
N ASP A 184 -21.61 -9.14 11.00
CA ASP A 184 -20.77 -10.34 11.06
C ASP A 184 -19.34 -9.96 11.49
N PRO A 185 -18.86 -10.39 12.67
CA PRO A 185 -17.49 -10.11 13.12
C PRO A 185 -16.42 -10.55 12.13
N GLY A 186 -16.72 -11.58 11.32
CA GLY A 186 -15.84 -12.05 10.26
C GLY A 186 -15.60 -11.02 9.14
N THR A 187 -16.30 -9.89 9.11
CA THR A 187 -16.14 -8.83 8.09
C THR A 187 -15.31 -7.63 8.58
N LEU A 188 -14.81 -7.68 9.83
CA LEU A 188 -14.04 -6.57 10.41
C LEU A 188 -12.60 -6.48 9.91
N ARG A 189 -12.09 -7.54 9.30
CA ARG A 189 -10.71 -7.60 8.78
C ARG A 189 -10.65 -8.33 7.44
N ALA A 190 -9.69 -7.96 6.59
CA ALA A 190 -9.40 -8.69 5.36
C ALA A 190 -9.06 -10.17 5.65
N GLN A 191 -9.44 -11.05 4.73
CA GLN A 191 -9.23 -12.50 4.83
C GLN A 191 -9.90 -13.16 6.05
N ALA A 192 -10.98 -12.60 6.53
CA ALA A 192 -11.77 -13.20 7.60
C ALA A 192 -12.34 -14.58 7.20
N ARG A 193 -12.64 -14.75 5.91
CA ARG A 193 -13.12 -16.02 5.32
C ARG A 193 -12.10 -16.57 4.36
N ARG A 194 -11.37 -17.60 4.79
CA ARG A 194 -10.28 -18.20 4.01
C ARG A 194 -10.76 -19.42 3.25
N SER A 195 -10.25 -19.60 2.03
CA SER A 195 -10.42 -20.81 1.23
C SER A 195 -9.12 -21.60 1.14
N ARG A 196 -9.23 -22.92 1.02
CA ARG A 196 -8.08 -23.79 0.78
C ARG A 196 -8.04 -24.22 -0.67
N PRO A 197 -6.86 -24.37 -1.28
CA PRO A 197 -6.73 -24.96 -2.61
C PRO A 197 -7.26 -26.38 -2.68
N ALA A 198 -7.59 -26.85 -3.87
CA ALA A 198 -8.01 -28.22 -4.09
C ALA A 198 -6.88 -29.22 -3.78
N ARG A 199 -7.23 -30.36 -3.17
CA ARG A 199 -6.25 -31.38 -2.73
C ARG A 199 -5.39 -31.93 -3.87
N ASP A 200 -6.01 -32.21 -5.02
CA ASP A 200 -5.31 -32.77 -6.17
C ASP A 200 -4.27 -31.78 -6.74
N ASP A 201 -4.61 -30.48 -6.70
CA ASP A 201 -3.69 -29.43 -7.13
C ASP A 201 -2.53 -29.26 -6.14
N LEU A 202 -2.81 -29.36 -4.83
CA LEU A 202 -1.78 -29.38 -3.79
C LEU A 202 -0.82 -30.55 -3.97
N ALA A 203 -1.33 -31.75 -4.21
CA ALA A 203 -0.50 -32.94 -4.45
C ALA A 203 0.38 -32.78 -5.70
N ARG A 204 -0.15 -32.20 -6.79
CA ARG A 204 0.63 -31.89 -7.98
C ARG A 204 1.72 -30.85 -7.71
N ALA A 205 1.40 -29.78 -6.98
CA ALA A 205 2.35 -28.77 -6.58
C ALA A 205 3.48 -29.33 -5.71
N ALA A 206 3.12 -30.14 -4.71
CA ALA A 206 4.07 -30.83 -3.84
C ALA A 206 5.00 -31.76 -4.63
N ALA A 207 4.47 -32.51 -5.63
CA ALA A 207 5.28 -33.37 -6.48
C ALA A 207 6.31 -32.60 -7.32
N LEU A 208 5.97 -31.40 -7.82
CA LEU A 208 6.93 -30.53 -8.52
C LEU A 208 8.00 -29.99 -7.57
N LEU A 209 7.61 -29.46 -6.42
CA LEU A 209 8.54 -28.96 -5.41
C LEU A 209 9.47 -30.05 -4.86
N ALA A 210 8.97 -31.26 -4.70
CA ALA A 210 9.76 -32.41 -4.23
C ALA A 210 10.90 -32.80 -5.18
N LYS A 211 10.74 -32.57 -6.48
CA LYS A 211 11.76 -32.87 -7.52
C LYS A 211 12.77 -31.75 -7.69
N ALA A 212 12.40 -30.52 -7.36
CA ALA A 212 13.25 -29.36 -7.55
C ALA A 212 14.48 -29.39 -6.63
N GLU A 213 15.63 -28.99 -7.14
CA GLU A 213 16.87 -28.81 -6.40
C GLU A 213 17.11 -27.34 -6.04
N ARG A 214 16.59 -26.42 -6.85
CA ARG A 214 16.74 -24.96 -6.71
C ARG A 214 15.40 -24.23 -6.77
N PRO A 215 14.43 -24.62 -5.91
CA PRO A 215 13.15 -23.91 -5.89
C PRO A 215 13.27 -22.53 -5.27
N LEU A 216 12.42 -21.60 -5.74
CA LEU A 216 12.39 -20.22 -5.27
C LEU A 216 10.94 -19.79 -5.03
N ILE A 217 10.69 -19.06 -3.91
CA ILE A 217 9.39 -18.47 -3.62
C ILE A 217 9.37 -17.01 -4.09
N LEU A 218 8.32 -16.61 -4.82
CA LEU A 218 8.04 -15.24 -5.26
C LEU A 218 6.84 -14.68 -4.50
N ALA A 219 7.10 -13.92 -3.43
CA ALA A 219 6.08 -13.40 -2.54
C ALA A 219 5.55 -12.04 -3.01
N GLY A 220 4.24 -11.92 -3.20
CA GLY A 220 3.54 -10.67 -3.51
C GLY A 220 2.82 -10.05 -2.31
N GLY A 221 2.02 -9.00 -2.58
CA GLY A 221 1.22 -8.31 -1.57
C GLY A 221 0.17 -9.18 -0.87
N GLY A 222 -0.25 -10.28 -1.52
CA GLY A 222 -1.22 -11.24 -0.95
C GLY A 222 -0.72 -11.91 0.33
N VAL A 223 0.60 -12.08 0.51
CA VAL A 223 1.19 -12.58 1.76
C VAL A 223 0.85 -11.67 2.94
N HIS A 224 0.91 -10.36 2.73
CA HIS A 224 0.54 -9.40 3.77
C HIS A 224 -0.97 -9.39 4.06
N ILE A 225 -1.80 -9.41 3.02
CA ILE A 225 -3.25 -9.43 3.16
C ILE A 225 -3.70 -10.67 3.93
N SER A 226 -3.10 -11.81 3.62
CA SER A 226 -3.37 -13.08 4.28
C SER A 226 -2.68 -13.25 5.65
N GLU A 227 -1.78 -12.31 6.06
CA GLU A 227 -0.94 -12.45 7.25
C GLU A 227 -0.17 -13.81 7.26
N ALA A 228 0.30 -14.22 6.09
CA ALA A 228 0.89 -15.55 5.87
C ALA A 228 2.39 -15.62 6.23
N TYR A 229 2.89 -14.76 7.10
CA TYR A 229 4.32 -14.60 7.40
C TYR A 229 4.96 -15.85 7.99
N GLU A 230 4.34 -16.43 9.03
CA GLU A 230 4.82 -17.61 9.71
C GLU A 230 4.76 -18.85 8.80
N ALA A 231 3.66 -19.01 8.06
CA ALA A 231 3.51 -20.11 7.11
C ALA A 231 4.53 -20.04 5.97
N LEU A 232 4.82 -18.81 5.48
CA LEU A 232 5.84 -18.57 4.45
C LEU A 232 7.24 -18.92 4.97
N ALA A 233 7.61 -18.42 6.15
CA ALA A 233 8.91 -18.68 6.75
C ALA A 233 9.09 -20.18 7.05
N ALA A 234 8.08 -20.82 7.65
CA ALA A 234 8.10 -22.24 7.97
C ALA A 234 8.27 -23.12 6.72
N LEU A 235 7.54 -22.84 5.63
CA LEU A 235 7.73 -23.56 4.37
C LEU A 235 9.12 -23.32 3.78
N ALA A 236 9.57 -22.05 3.75
CA ALA A 236 10.87 -21.68 3.21
C ALA A 236 12.02 -22.39 3.94
N GLU A 237 11.98 -22.40 5.27
CA GLU A 237 12.99 -23.04 6.12
C GLU A 237 12.96 -24.56 5.99
N ALA A 238 11.77 -25.18 6.14
CA ALA A 238 11.63 -26.63 6.10
C ALA A 238 11.98 -27.22 4.73
N GLN A 239 11.83 -26.44 3.66
CA GLN A 239 12.10 -26.88 2.29
C GLN A 239 13.42 -26.36 1.71
N GLY A 240 14.16 -25.49 2.41
CA GLY A 240 15.35 -24.85 1.85
C GLY A 240 15.04 -24.03 0.59
N MET A 241 14.07 -23.13 0.67
CA MET A 241 13.62 -22.32 -0.44
C MET A 241 13.89 -20.83 -0.18
N PRO A 242 14.79 -20.19 -0.92
CA PRO A 242 14.92 -18.74 -0.84
C PRO A 242 13.61 -18.03 -1.17
N VAL A 243 13.42 -16.80 -0.61
CA VAL A 243 12.22 -15.99 -0.79
C VAL A 243 12.59 -14.66 -1.42
N ALA A 244 12.11 -14.41 -2.62
CA ALA A 244 12.12 -13.11 -3.27
C ALA A 244 10.74 -12.44 -3.12
N HIS A 245 10.69 -11.12 -3.12
CA HIS A 245 9.42 -10.40 -2.97
C HIS A 245 9.26 -9.25 -3.97
N THR A 246 8.02 -8.93 -4.33
CA THR A 246 7.71 -7.67 -5.04
C THR A 246 7.88 -6.47 -4.11
N MET A 247 7.82 -5.25 -4.64
CA MET A 247 7.74 -4.06 -3.78
C MET A 247 6.54 -4.11 -2.83
N SER A 248 5.37 -4.57 -3.30
CA SER A 248 4.17 -4.74 -2.47
C SER A 248 4.29 -5.91 -1.47
N GLY A 249 5.16 -6.88 -1.74
CA GLY A 249 5.45 -8.02 -0.87
C GLY A 249 6.63 -7.78 0.09
N LYS A 250 7.30 -6.61 0.03
CA LYS A 250 8.45 -6.29 0.90
C LYS A 250 8.06 -6.36 2.37
N GLY A 251 8.79 -7.18 3.14
CA GLY A 251 8.45 -7.53 4.51
C GLY A 251 7.65 -8.83 4.63
N ALA A 252 7.37 -9.55 3.54
CA ALA A 252 6.82 -10.91 3.61
C ALA A 252 7.75 -11.85 4.42
N ILE A 253 9.04 -11.61 4.32
CA ILE A 253 10.11 -12.16 5.17
C ILE A 253 11.04 -11.02 5.57
N GLY A 254 11.68 -11.06 6.73
CA GLY A 254 12.65 -10.03 7.13
C GLY A 254 13.85 -10.00 6.18
N CYS A 255 14.34 -8.78 5.83
CA CYS A 255 15.50 -8.65 4.94
C CYS A 255 16.80 -9.25 5.53
N ASN A 256 16.84 -9.40 6.86
CA ASN A 256 17.93 -10.04 7.61
C ASN A 256 17.80 -11.57 7.71
N HIS A 257 16.75 -12.16 7.20
CA HIS A 257 16.57 -13.60 7.19
C HIS A 257 17.53 -14.27 6.19
N ALA A 258 18.14 -15.40 6.55
CA ALA A 258 19.14 -16.10 5.74
C ALA A 258 18.64 -16.50 4.34
N LEU A 259 17.33 -16.71 4.17
CA LEU A 259 16.70 -17.07 2.91
C LEU A 259 16.12 -15.85 2.16
N SER A 260 16.31 -14.61 2.63
CA SER A 260 15.76 -13.42 1.98
C SER A 260 16.58 -13.02 0.75
N ALA A 261 16.02 -13.23 -0.44
CA ALA A 261 16.63 -12.81 -1.71
C ALA A 261 16.38 -11.34 -2.07
N GLY A 262 15.54 -10.64 -1.28
CA GLY A 262 15.20 -9.24 -1.51
C GLY A 262 14.17 -9.04 -2.63
N VAL A 263 14.08 -7.79 -3.12
CA VAL A 263 13.12 -7.39 -4.17
C VAL A 263 13.51 -7.95 -5.53
N PHE A 264 12.52 -8.42 -6.31
CA PHE A 264 12.68 -8.82 -7.70
C PHE A 264 11.92 -7.91 -8.67
N GLY A 265 12.26 -8.00 -9.92
CA GLY A 265 11.67 -7.25 -11.01
C GLY A 265 12.59 -6.14 -11.53
N ARG A 266 12.03 -4.98 -11.82
CA ARG A 266 12.75 -3.83 -12.38
C ARG A 266 13.98 -3.42 -11.55
N TYR A 267 13.83 -3.41 -10.23
CA TYR A 267 14.92 -3.23 -9.27
C TYR A 267 15.11 -4.51 -8.48
N SER A 268 16.34 -4.95 -8.38
CA SER A 268 16.64 -6.21 -7.71
C SER A 268 17.99 -6.12 -6.99
N ARG A 269 18.07 -6.80 -5.86
CA ARG A 269 19.37 -7.06 -5.20
C ARG A 269 20.02 -8.29 -5.84
N ILE A 270 19.49 -9.48 -5.52
CA ILE A 270 19.98 -10.77 -6.03
C ILE A 270 18.85 -11.63 -6.60
N ALA A 271 17.59 -11.24 -6.35
CA ALA A 271 16.43 -12.06 -6.65
C ALA A 271 16.28 -12.39 -8.14
N ASN A 272 16.57 -11.43 -9.05
CA ASN A 272 16.49 -11.69 -10.49
C ASN A 272 17.49 -12.76 -10.95
N ASP A 273 18.69 -12.78 -10.35
CA ASP A 273 19.69 -13.80 -10.67
C ASP A 273 19.25 -15.18 -10.18
N LEU A 274 18.68 -15.24 -8.95
CA LEU A 274 18.14 -16.49 -8.41
C LEU A 274 16.93 -17.00 -9.20
N ILE A 275 16.07 -16.12 -9.71
CA ILE A 275 14.97 -16.48 -10.61
C ILE A 275 15.53 -17.18 -11.87
N GLY A 276 16.60 -16.63 -12.47
CA GLY A 276 17.25 -17.21 -13.64
C GLY A 276 17.96 -18.54 -13.39
N LEU A 277 18.32 -18.84 -12.15
CA LEU A 277 19.01 -20.08 -11.76
C LEU A 277 18.06 -21.13 -11.19
N SER A 278 16.80 -20.76 -10.89
CA SER A 278 15.83 -21.67 -10.29
C SER A 278 15.34 -22.73 -11.28
N ASP A 279 14.95 -23.89 -10.73
CA ASP A 279 14.36 -24.99 -11.46
C ASP A 279 12.90 -25.26 -11.12
N CYS A 280 12.32 -24.48 -10.19
CA CYS A 280 10.90 -24.44 -9.87
C CYS A 280 10.56 -23.12 -9.17
N LEU A 281 9.47 -22.47 -9.57
CA LEU A 281 8.99 -21.24 -8.97
C LEU A 281 7.67 -21.48 -8.25
N LEU A 282 7.57 -21.02 -6.99
CA LEU A 282 6.32 -20.93 -6.23
C LEU A 282 5.93 -19.47 -6.07
N VAL A 283 4.93 -19.04 -6.81
CA VAL A 283 4.39 -17.68 -6.76
C VAL A 283 3.27 -17.62 -5.74
N VAL A 284 3.33 -16.69 -4.78
CA VAL A 284 2.39 -16.60 -3.66
C VAL A 284 1.80 -15.19 -3.58
N GLY A 285 0.50 -15.08 -3.84
CA GLY A 285 -0.24 -13.81 -3.74
C GLY A 285 0.38 -12.69 -4.56
N CYS A 286 0.80 -12.98 -5.78
CA CYS A 286 1.54 -12.07 -6.66
C CYS A 286 0.99 -12.10 -8.08
N LYS A 287 0.55 -10.94 -8.58
CA LYS A 287 -0.02 -10.78 -9.93
C LYS A 287 0.98 -10.96 -11.08
N LEU A 288 2.27 -11.05 -10.81
CA LEU A 288 3.33 -11.05 -11.83
C LEU A 288 3.18 -9.90 -12.85
N GLY A 289 2.88 -8.69 -12.35
CA GLY A 289 2.67 -7.51 -13.19
C GLY A 289 3.97 -6.97 -13.81
N GLU A 290 3.85 -5.96 -14.67
CA GLU A 290 4.90 -5.39 -15.51
C GLU A 290 6.22 -5.08 -14.78
N ILE A 291 6.14 -4.36 -13.65
CA ILE A 291 7.34 -3.96 -12.88
C ILE A 291 8.01 -5.18 -12.23
N ALA A 292 7.23 -6.09 -11.66
CA ALA A 292 7.74 -7.30 -11.01
C ALA A 292 8.38 -8.27 -12.01
N THR A 293 7.98 -8.26 -13.27
CA THR A 293 8.47 -9.18 -14.29
C THR A 293 9.40 -8.54 -15.33
N LYS A 294 9.86 -7.29 -15.11
CA LYS A 294 10.66 -6.53 -16.09
C LYS A 294 10.00 -6.55 -17.47
N ARG A 295 8.76 -6.07 -17.57
CA ARG A 295 7.96 -6.09 -18.80
C ARG A 295 7.76 -7.51 -19.34
N PHE A 296 7.36 -8.44 -18.45
CA PHE A 296 7.03 -9.83 -18.80
C PHE A 296 8.21 -10.65 -19.38
N SER A 297 9.46 -10.22 -19.13
CA SER A 297 10.68 -10.86 -19.64
C SER A 297 11.51 -11.61 -18.58
N LEU A 298 11.15 -11.51 -17.30
CA LEU A 298 11.98 -12.04 -16.20
C LEU A 298 11.77 -13.53 -15.95
N MET A 299 10.56 -14.05 -16.19
CA MET A 299 10.25 -15.44 -15.89
C MET A 299 10.94 -16.37 -16.87
N PRO A 300 11.75 -17.35 -16.40
CA PRO A 300 12.48 -18.26 -17.27
C PRO A 300 11.53 -19.21 -18.00
N SER A 301 11.80 -19.45 -19.28
CA SER A 301 11.05 -20.44 -20.07
C SER A 301 11.41 -21.86 -19.66
N GLY A 302 10.41 -22.76 -19.60
CA GLY A 302 10.61 -24.18 -19.31
C GLY A 302 10.86 -24.53 -17.85
N VAL A 303 10.83 -23.54 -16.95
CA VAL A 303 10.88 -23.77 -15.50
C VAL A 303 9.46 -23.96 -14.98
N PRO A 304 9.15 -25.06 -14.27
CA PRO A 304 7.85 -25.27 -13.66
C PRO A 304 7.45 -24.12 -12.74
N LEU A 305 6.21 -23.65 -12.87
CA LEU A 305 5.65 -22.56 -12.09
C LEU A 305 4.35 -22.99 -11.41
N ILE A 306 4.35 -22.88 -10.09
CA ILE A 306 3.18 -23.08 -9.23
C ILE A 306 2.69 -21.69 -8.83
N HIS A 307 1.41 -21.38 -9.04
CA HIS A 307 0.85 -20.08 -8.71
C HIS A 307 -0.28 -20.22 -7.68
N LEU A 308 -0.05 -19.72 -6.48
CA LEU A 308 -1.01 -19.64 -5.37
C LEU A 308 -1.58 -18.22 -5.30
N ASP A 309 -2.84 -18.05 -5.62
CA ASP A 309 -3.56 -16.79 -5.49
C ASP A 309 -5.03 -17.02 -5.12
N ILE A 310 -5.63 -16.04 -4.44
CA ILE A 310 -7.06 -16.06 -4.08
C ILE A 310 -7.96 -15.80 -5.29
N VAL A 311 -7.41 -15.18 -6.34
CA VAL A 311 -8.12 -14.77 -7.57
C VAL A 311 -7.72 -15.70 -8.71
N GLY A 312 -8.62 -16.59 -9.10
CA GLY A 312 -8.35 -17.56 -10.18
C GLY A 312 -7.99 -16.89 -11.51
N GLU A 313 -8.53 -15.70 -11.81
CA GLU A 313 -8.28 -14.95 -13.05
C GLU A 313 -6.88 -14.30 -13.12
N GLU A 314 -6.20 -14.15 -11.98
CA GLU A 314 -4.81 -13.68 -11.96
C GLU A 314 -3.82 -14.81 -12.26
N ILE A 315 -4.21 -16.06 -12.01
CA ILE A 315 -3.37 -17.23 -12.28
C ILE A 315 -3.30 -17.49 -13.80
N GLY A 316 -2.09 -17.51 -14.34
CA GLY A 316 -1.89 -17.71 -15.77
C GLY A 316 -2.18 -16.51 -16.66
N ARG A 317 -2.51 -15.36 -16.08
CA ARG A 317 -2.85 -14.16 -16.85
C ARG A 317 -1.71 -13.64 -17.72
N THR A 318 -0.49 -13.66 -17.20
CA THR A 318 0.69 -13.12 -17.88
C THR A 318 1.81 -14.13 -18.07
N THR A 319 1.84 -15.16 -17.26
CA THR A 319 2.89 -16.18 -17.23
C THR A 319 2.24 -17.55 -17.15
N ARG A 320 2.66 -18.47 -18.03
CA ARG A 320 2.17 -19.85 -17.99
C ARG A 320 2.53 -20.50 -16.66
N GLN A 321 1.55 -21.14 -16.03
CA GLN A 321 1.72 -21.96 -14.84
C GLN A 321 1.53 -23.46 -15.19
N ASP A 322 2.16 -24.31 -14.40
CA ASP A 322 1.98 -25.77 -14.47
C ASP A 322 0.94 -26.26 -13.44
N VAL A 323 0.86 -25.56 -12.29
CA VAL A 323 -0.15 -25.83 -11.26
C VAL A 323 -0.76 -24.52 -10.77
N ALA A 324 -2.08 -24.46 -10.78
CA ALA A 324 -2.89 -23.39 -10.20
C ALA A 324 -3.38 -23.80 -8.79
N LEU A 325 -3.05 -23.01 -7.78
CA LEU A 325 -3.56 -23.16 -6.41
C LEU A 325 -4.49 -21.99 -6.11
N VAL A 326 -5.81 -22.18 -6.28
CA VAL A 326 -6.80 -21.14 -6.00
C VAL A 326 -7.16 -21.19 -4.52
N GLY A 327 -6.67 -20.21 -3.74
CA GLY A 327 -6.92 -20.18 -2.31
C GLY A 327 -6.15 -19.09 -1.57
N ASP A 328 -6.42 -18.99 -0.27
CA ASP A 328 -5.73 -18.09 0.64
C ASP A 328 -4.25 -18.48 0.79
N ALA A 329 -3.36 -17.48 0.76
CA ALA A 329 -1.92 -17.72 0.80
C ALA A 329 -1.46 -18.46 2.06
N ARG A 330 -1.98 -18.12 3.25
CA ARG A 330 -1.64 -18.80 4.50
C ARG A 330 -2.08 -20.25 4.47
N CYS A 331 -3.34 -20.51 4.11
CA CYS A 331 -3.87 -21.87 4.04
C CYS A 331 -3.12 -22.73 3.02
N GLY A 332 -2.83 -22.17 1.83
CA GLY A 332 -2.09 -22.91 0.80
C GLY A 332 -0.65 -23.23 1.20
N LEU A 333 0.03 -22.32 1.89
CA LEU A 333 1.39 -22.55 2.41
C LEU A 333 1.43 -23.59 3.54
N GLU A 334 0.45 -23.53 4.47
CA GLU A 334 0.28 -24.54 5.54
C GLU A 334 0.04 -25.94 4.97
N ASP A 335 -0.85 -26.03 3.96
CA ASP A 335 -1.17 -27.30 3.31
C ASP A 335 0.03 -27.87 2.52
N LEU A 336 0.78 -27.02 1.78
CA LEU A 336 2.00 -27.44 1.09
C LEU A 336 3.08 -27.93 2.06
N LEU A 337 3.25 -27.24 3.20
CA LEU A 337 4.20 -27.67 4.23
C LEU A 337 3.84 -29.05 4.81
N SER A 338 2.55 -29.28 5.08
CA SER A 338 2.04 -30.56 5.58
C SER A 338 2.26 -31.70 4.58
N GLU A 339 2.06 -31.42 3.28
CA GLU A 339 2.20 -32.42 2.20
C GLU A 339 3.65 -32.80 1.93
N LEU A 340 4.60 -31.85 2.07
CA LEU A 340 5.99 -32.04 1.66
C LEU A 340 6.88 -32.70 2.73
N GLY A 341 6.62 -32.44 4.03
CA GLY A 341 7.57 -32.76 5.09
C GLY A 341 8.94 -32.04 4.93
N PRO A 342 9.86 -32.13 5.91
CA PRO A 342 11.12 -31.38 5.88
C PRO A 342 12.11 -31.91 4.84
N ARG A 343 12.81 -31.02 4.13
CA ARG A 343 13.80 -31.33 3.07
C ARG A 343 14.97 -30.32 2.97
N ALA A 344 15.16 -29.43 3.94
CA ALA A 344 16.15 -28.36 3.89
C ALA A 344 17.58 -28.85 3.60
N ASP A 345 17.98 -29.98 4.15
CA ASP A 345 19.34 -30.51 4.00
C ASP A 345 19.74 -30.80 2.56
N ARG A 346 18.79 -31.18 1.71
CA ARG A 346 19.05 -31.46 0.30
C ARG A 346 19.38 -30.21 -0.53
N ARG A 347 19.12 -29.01 -0.01
CA ARG A 347 19.24 -27.73 -0.71
C ARG A 347 20.18 -26.75 0.00
N ALA A 348 21.07 -27.28 0.84
CA ALA A 348 22.01 -26.48 1.60
C ALA A 348 22.86 -25.56 0.71
N ASP A 349 23.39 -26.08 -0.39
CA ASP A 349 24.20 -25.30 -1.36
C ASP A 349 23.38 -24.20 -2.04
N TRP A 350 22.11 -24.49 -2.37
CA TRP A 350 21.20 -23.50 -2.94
C TRP A 350 20.91 -22.37 -1.93
N CYS A 351 20.63 -22.71 -0.70
CA CYS A 351 20.42 -21.73 0.37
C CYS A 351 21.67 -20.89 0.64
N ALA A 352 22.87 -21.46 0.54
CA ALA A 352 24.13 -20.76 0.74
C ALA A 352 24.43 -19.69 -0.34
N GLU A 353 23.84 -19.81 -1.52
CA GLU A 353 23.94 -18.76 -2.57
C GLU A 353 23.32 -17.43 -2.13
N VAL A 354 22.31 -17.43 -1.25
CA VAL A 354 21.64 -16.19 -0.80
C VAL A 354 22.60 -15.28 -0.02
N PRO A 355 23.16 -15.67 1.13
CA PRO A 355 24.07 -14.81 1.89
C PRO A 355 25.33 -14.46 1.10
N LYS A 356 25.89 -15.38 0.31
CA LYS A 356 27.05 -15.14 -0.55
C LYS A 356 26.80 -14.01 -1.56
N ARG A 357 25.70 -14.09 -2.31
CA ARG A 357 25.34 -13.08 -3.31
C ARG A 357 24.92 -11.76 -2.66
N MET A 358 24.19 -11.83 -1.53
CA MET A 358 23.78 -10.64 -0.81
C MET A 358 24.97 -9.85 -0.27
N ALA A 359 26.01 -10.54 0.25
CA ALA A 359 27.23 -9.88 0.69
C ALA A 359 27.94 -9.15 -0.48
N ALA A 360 28.05 -9.80 -1.64
CA ALA A 360 28.64 -9.18 -2.83
C ALA A 360 27.79 -7.99 -3.34
N TRP A 361 26.46 -8.09 -3.27
CA TRP A 361 25.58 -6.98 -3.64
C TRP A 361 25.72 -5.80 -2.67
N LEU A 362 25.76 -6.05 -1.36
CA LEU A 362 25.94 -5.02 -0.34
C LEU A 362 27.28 -4.30 -0.51
N ASP A 363 28.34 -5.02 -0.80
CA ASP A 363 29.67 -4.44 -1.11
C ASP A 363 29.58 -3.50 -2.33
N SER A 364 28.90 -3.92 -3.38
CA SER A 364 28.68 -3.09 -4.59
C SER A 364 27.79 -1.85 -4.35
N ALA A 365 26.96 -1.87 -3.32
CA ALA A 365 26.08 -0.76 -2.95
C ALA A 365 26.70 0.18 -1.90
N LYS A 366 27.84 -0.18 -1.32
CA LYS A 366 28.46 0.50 -0.18
C LYS A 366 28.73 1.96 -0.45
N ASP A 367 29.34 2.30 -1.59
CA ASP A 367 29.68 3.69 -1.96
C ASP A 367 28.46 4.62 -1.97
N ARG A 368 27.26 4.08 -2.19
CA ARG A 368 26.01 4.84 -2.14
C ARG A 368 25.45 4.93 -0.74
N LEU A 369 25.44 3.80 -0.03
CA LEU A 369 24.89 3.71 1.34
C LEU A 369 25.73 4.52 2.34
N GLU A 370 27.00 4.72 2.05
CA GLU A 370 27.97 5.46 2.87
C GLU A 370 28.46 6.76 2.20
N SER A 371 27.80 7.22 1.13
CA SER A 371 28.20 8.40 0.36
C SER A 371 28.32 9.65 1.23
N VAL A 372 29.40 10.39 1.01
CA VAL A 372 29.66 11.70 1.62
C VAL A 372 29.45 12.86 0.63
N GLU A 373 28.84 12.57 -0.52
CA GLU A 373 28.55 13.58 -1.55
C GLU A 373 27.57 14.66 -1.04
N SER A 374 27.82 15.89 -1.44
CA SER A 374 26.90 17.03 -1.29
C SER A 374 26.68 17.68 -2.67
N PRO A 375 25.43 17.85 -3.14
CA PRO A 375 24.16 17.46 -2.52
C PRO A 375 24.06 15.96 -2.24
N ILE A 376 23.23 15.62 -1.23
CA ILE A 376 23.16 14.27 -0.62
C ILE A 376 22.76 13.21 -1.64
N ASN A 377 23.46 12.08 -1.64
CA ASN A 377 23.04 10.88 -2.36
C ASN A 377 21.89 10.21 -1.59
N VAL A 378 20.78 9.90 -2.27
CA VAL A 378 19.62 9.27 -1.63
C VAL A 378 19.97 7.92 -0.99
N GLY A 379 20.95 7.19 -1.54
CA GLY A 379 21.46 5.95 -0.94
C GLY A 379 21.99 6.16 0.48
N ARG A 380 22.66 7.30 0.78
CA ARG A 380 23.12 7.62 2.13
C ARG A 380 21.96 7.75 3.11
N LEU A 381 20.86 8.40 2.72
CA LEU A 381 19.65 8.45 3.55
C LEU A 381 19.12 7.04 3.85
N MET A 382 19.05 6.16 2.86
CA MET A 382 18.60 4.78 3.06
C MET A 382 19.55 4.03 4.02
N GLY A 383 20.85 4.22 3.90
CA GLY A 383 21.85 3.67 4.81
C GLY A 383 21.64 4.11 6.27
N GLU A 384 21.39 5.40 6.49
CA GLU A 384 21.13 5.93 7.83
C GLU A 384 19.79 5.45 8.40
N LEU A 385 18.73 5.38 7.58
CA LEU A 385 17.43 4.84 8.01
C LEU A 385 17.55 3.37 8.42
N ASN A 386 18.29 2.55 7.67
CA ASN A 386 18.52 1.15 8.01
C ASN A 386 19.24 0.97 9.35
N LYS A 387 20.19 1.87 9.69
CA LYS A 387 20.91 1.85 10.97
C LYS A 387 20.03 2.30 12.15
N ILE A 388 19.24 3.37 11.95
CA ILE A 388 18.59 4.11 13.04
C ILE A 388 17.18 3.61 13.34
N LEU A 389 16.39 3.22 12.32
CA LEU A 389 15.00 2.88 12.54
C LEU A 389 14.84 1.64 13.41
N PRO A 390 13.90 1.66 14.39
CA PRO A 390 13.52 0.46 15.14
C PRO A 390 13.04 -0.66 14.21
N ALA A 391 13.15 -1.90 14.65
CA ALA A 391 12.76 -3.07 13.87
C ALA A 391 11.26 -3.11 13.54
N ASP A 392 10.45 -2.42 14.32
CA ASP A 392 9.00 -2.33 14.15
C ASP A 392 8.52 -1.03 13.50
N ALA A 393 9.42 -0.11 13.15
CA ALA A 393 9.07 1.09 12.42
C ALA A 393 8.37 0.76 11.10
N VAL A 394 7.54 1.68 10.63
CA VAL A 394 6.90 1.61 9.32
C VAL A 394 7.48 2.69 8.42
N LEU A 395 8.00 2.28 7.27
CA LEU A 395 8.40 3.19 6.21
C LEU A 395 7.28 3.25 5.16
N VAL A 396 6.71 4.43 4.99
CA VAL A 396 5.72 4.72 3.94
C VAL A 396 6.44 5.38 2.78
N ALA A 397 6.31 4.84 1.58
CA ALA A 397 6.98 5.38 0.40
C ALA A 397 5.96 5.88 -0.62
N ASP A 398 6.11 7.14 -1.01
CA ASP A 398 5.35 7.79 -2.08
C ASP A 398 5.55 7.11 -3.43
N GLY A 399 4.72 7.43 -4.40
CA GLY A 399 4.86 7.02 -5.78
C GLY A 399 6.19 7.44 -6.42
N GLY A 400 6.51 6.89 -7.58
CA GLY A 400 7.66 7.30 -8.38
C GLY A 400 9.01 7.11 -7.68
N PHE A 401 9.76 8.19 -7.58
CA PHE A 401 11.15 8.26 -7.12
C PHE A 401 11.35 7.64 -5.72
N ALA A 402 10.59 8.07 -4.73
CA ALA A 402 10.74 7.62 -3.34
C ALA A 402 10.48 6.11 -3.18
N GLY A 403 9.46 5.60 -3.84
CA GLY A 403 9.14 4.17 -3.81
C GLY A 403 10.22 3.28 -4.37
N HIS A 404 10.96 3.73 -5.37
CA HIS A 404 12.05 2.94 -5.97
C HIS A 404 13.27 2.86 -5.04
N TRP A 405 13.68 3.98 -4.44
CA TRP A 405 14.78 4.02 -3.49
C TRP A 405 14.48 3.21 -2.23
N GLY A 406 13.31 3.43 -1.61
CA GLY A 406 12.88 2.67 -0.44
C GLY A 406 12.70 1.18 -0.75
N GLY A 407 12.09 0.86 -1.90
CA GLY A 407 11.87 -0.52 -2.34
C GLY A 407 13.16 -1.31 -2.49
N LEU A 408 14.21 -0.71 -3.06
CA LEU A 408 15.49 -1.38 -3.28
C LEU A 408 16.38 -1.41 -2.03
N LEU A 409 16.56 -0.27 -1.35
CA LEU A 409 17.64 -0.09 -0.37
C LEU A 409 17.19 -0.16 1.10
N PHE A 410 15.91 0.10 1.41
CA PHE A 410 15.43 -0.03 2.78
C PHE A 410 15.31 -1.49 3.20
N ASP A 411 15.66 -1.80 4.46
CA ASP A 411 15.55 -3.14 5.06
C ASP A 411 14.43 -3.22 6.09
N THR A 412 13.43 -4.07 5.80
CA THR A 412 12.48 -4.50 6.83
C THR A 412 13.17 -5.52 7.73
N LYS A 413 13.36 -5.16 9.01
CA LYS A 413 14.15 -5.99 9.96
C LYS A 413 13.40 -7.21 10.46
N ARG A 414 12.09 -7.29 10.25
CA ARG A 414 11.22 -8.42 10.61
C ARG A 414 10.14 -8.63 9.56
N ALA A 415 9.53 -9.82 9.55
CA ALA A 415 8.32 -10.05 8.77
C ALA A 415 7.16 -9.17 9.28
N GLY A 416 6.33 -8.69 8.36
CA GLY A 416 5.20 -7.79 8.65
C GLY A 416 5.18 -6.54 7.78
N ARG A 417 4.19 -5.69 8.02
CA ARG A 417 4.01 -4.39 7.33
C ARG A 417 4.99 -3.34 7.86
N GLY A 418 6.28 -3.55 7.67
CA GLY A 418 7.33 -2.56 7.92
C GLY A 418 7.60 -1.64 6.72
N PHE A 419 7.02 -1.93 5.56
CA PHE A 419 7.11 -1.13 4.35
C PHE A 419 5.74 -1.02 3.69
N VAL A 420 5.29 0.21 3.47
CA VAL A 420 4.04 0.55 2.78
C VAL A 420 4.40 1.36 1.55
N ALA A 421 4.16 0.83 0.37
CA ALA A 421 4.42 1.49 -0.89
C ALA A 421 3.13 1.67 -1.67
N ASP A 422 2.97 2.84 -2.24
CA ASP A 422 1.94 3.18 -3.21
C ASP A 422 2.23 2.45 -4.54
N ARG A 423 1.73 1.23 -4.69
CA ARG A 423 2.00 0.36 -5.86
C ARG A 423 0.73 -0.24 -6.50
N GLY A 424 -0.43 0.18 -6.09
CA GLY A 424 -1.68 -0.12 -6.78
C GLY A 424 -1.84 0.75 -8.02
N PHE A 425 -1.65 2.06 -7.87
CA PHE A 425 -1.80 3.06 -8.92
C PHE A 425 -0.56 3.94 -9.09
N ALA A 426 0.32 3.96 -8.09
CA ALA A 426 1.60 4.65 -8.06
C ALA A 426 1.48 6.19 -8.23
N SER A 427 0.45 6.80 -7.68
CA SER A 427 0.24 8.24 -7.68
C SER A 427 1.22 8.93 -6.72
N ILE A 428 1.89 9.99 -7.16
CA ILE A 428 2.65 10.85 -6.26
C ILE A 428 1.70 11.67 -5.38
N GLY A 429 2.18 12.06 -4.19
CA GLY A 429 1.40 12.75 -3.16
C GLY A 429 0.85 11.82 -2.07
N TYR A 430 1.17 10.53 -2.13
CA TYR A 430 0.78 9.52 -1.13
C TYR A 430 1.57 9.65 0.19
N GLY A 431 2.82 10.13 0.15
CA GLY A 431 3.78 10.04 1.26
C GLY A 431 3.26 10.62 2.58
N VAL A 432 2.80 11.87 2.60
CA VAL A 432 2.31 12.53 3.82
C VAL A 432 1.00 11.91 4.30
N PRO A 433 -0.08 11.87 3.50
CA PRO A 433 -1.36 11.30 3.95
C PRO A 433 -1.26 9.81 4.27
N GLY A 434 -0.51 9.03 3.49
CA GLY A 434 -0.23 7.63 3.81
C GLY A 434 0.52 7.48 5.14
N GLY A 435 1.47 8.38 5.42
CA GLY A 435 2.14 8.46 6.73
C GLY A 435 1.16 8.70 7.87
N ILE A 436 0.21 9.63 7.69
CA ILE A 436 -0.84 9.94 8.68
C ILE A 436 -1.69 8.71 8.95
N GLY A 437 -2.24 8.08 7.91
CA GLY A 437 -3.07 6.90 8.04
C GLY A 437 -2.35 5.72 8.68
N ALA A 438 -1.09 5.48 8.29
CA ALA A 438 -0.25 4.45 8.89
C ALA A 438 0.03 4.74 10.38
N GLN A 439 0.37 5.99 10.76
CA GLN A 439 0.65 6.36 12.16
C GLN A 439 -0.58 6.17 13.05
N ILE A 440 -1.75 6.55 12.56
CA ILE A 440 -3.01 6.33 13.27
C ILE A 440 -3.27 4.83 13.43
N GLY A 441 -3.04 4.05 12.37
CA GLY A 441 -3.26 2.60 12.38
C GLY A 441 -2.34 1.83 13.33
N VAL A 442 -1.05 2.22 13.43
CA VAL A 442 -0.09 1.56 14.32
C VAL A 442 -0.06 2.13 15.73
N GLY A 443 -0.70 3.28 15.95
CA GLY A 443 -0.73 3.96 17.25
C GLY A 443 0.60 4.65 17.62
N LYS A 444 0.65 5.26 18.81
CA LYS A 444 1.81 6.05 19.26
C LYS A 444 3.05 5.22 19.62
N GLY A 445 2.89 3.92 19.85
CA GLY A 445 3.98 3.02 20.25
C GLY A 445 4.96 2.65 19.12
N ARG A 446 4.59 2.91 17.85
CA ARG A 446 5.43 2.63 16.69
C ARG A 446 5.65 3.89 15.87
N ARG A 447 6.87 4.06 15.36
CA ARG A 447 7.22 5.24 14.57
C ARG A 447 6.94 5.02 13.09
N VAL A 448 6.41 6.04 12.44
CA VAL A 448 6.20 6.07 11.00
C VAL A 448 7.10 7.12 10.36
N VAL A 449 7.86 6.69 9.38
CA VAL A 449 8.67 7.57 8.52
C VAL A 449 8.08 7.52 7.12
N SER A 450 7.86 8.67 6.50
CA SER A 450 7.42 8.72 5.10
C SER A 450 8.51 9.27 4.21
N LEU A 451 8.63 8.71 3.01
CA LEU A 451 9.52 9.17 1.96
C LEU A 451 8.69 9.79 0.85
N THR A 452 8.97 11.00 0.46
CA THR A 452 8.30 11.67 -0.66
C THR A 452 9.27 12.55 -1.43
N GLY A 453 9.08 12.67 -2.74
CA GLY A 453 9.75 13.69 -3.54
C GLY A 453 9.14 15.07 -3.28
N ASP A 454 9.87 16.13 -3.60
CA ASP A 454 9.38 17.51 -3.53
C ASP A 454 8.10 17.73 -4.35
N GLY A 455 8.00 17.14 -5.55
CA GLY A 455 6.78 17.19 -6.36
C GLY A 455 5.59 16.51 -5.69
N GLY A 456 5.77 15.35 -5.05
CA GLY A 456 4.73 14.66 -4.30
C GLY A 456 4.33 15.42 -3.04
N PHE A 457 5.31 15.99 -2.34
CA PHE A 457 5.08 16.80 -1.15
C PHE A 457 4.27 18.07 -1.48
N ASN A 458 4.59 18.77 -2.57
CA ASN A 458 3.83 19.93 -3.03
C ASN A 458 2.34 19.64 -3.26
N MET A 459 1.99 18.39 -3.60
CA MET A 459 0.59 17.99 -3.81
C MET A 459 -0.19 17.74 -2.52
N SER A 460 0.49 17.51 -1.39
CA SER A 460 -0.13 17.05 -0.14
C SER A 460 0.38 17.75 1.13
N MET A 461 1.23 18.78 1.00
CA MET A 461 1.81 19.47 2.16
C MET A 461 0.76 20.14 3.06
N GLY A 462 -0.43 20.49 2.54
CA GLY A 462 -1.55 21.00 3.32
C GLY A 462 -1.96 20.06 4.45
N ASP A 463 -1.82 18.75 4.25
CA ASP A 463 -2.16 17.75 5.27
C ASP A 463 -1.11 17.61 6.41
N LEU A 464 -0.04 18.40 6.42
CA LEU A 464 0.73 18.64 7.65
C LEU A 464 -0.15 19.25 8.76
N GLU A 465 -1.10 20.12 8.40
CA GLU A 465 -2.11 20.62 9.33
C GLU A 465 -2.96 19.48 9.87
N THR A 466 -3.44 18.61 8.98
CA THR A 466 -4.19 17.40 9.39
C THR A 466 -3.36 16.54 10.34
N ALA A 467 -2.11 16.21 9.99
CA ALA A 467 -1.22 15.41 10.83
C ALA A 467 -1.04 16.01 12.24
N ARG A 468 -0.85 17.32 12.31
CA ARG A 468 -0.75 18.06 13.58
C ARG A 468 -2.04 18.01 14.38
N ARG A 469 -3.17 18.30 13.77
CA ARG A 469 -4.49 18.35 14.41
C ARG A 469 -4.95 17.00 14.97
N VAL A 470 -4.65 15.91 14.23
CA VAL A 470 -5.01 14.55 14.67
C VAL A 470 -3.95 13.89 15.56
N GLY A 471 -2.84 14.58 15.84
CA GLY A 471 -1.77 14.06 16.69
C GLY A 471 -1.04 12.86 16.08
N ALA A 472 -0.74 12.92 14.77
CA ALA A 472 0.04 11.92 14.04
C ALA A 472 1.50 12.40 13.85
N PRO A 473 2.43 12.07 14.77
CA PRO A 473 3.80 12.59 14.75
C PRO A 473 4.68 11.82 13.75
N ILE A 474 4.35 11.91 12.47
CA ILE A 474 5.14 11.31 11.38
C ILE A 474 6.45 12.03 11.17
N VAL A 475 7.46 11.32 10.64
CA VAL A 475 8.70 11.92 10.13
C VAL A 475 8.66 11.87 8.61
N ALA A 476 8.45 13.02 7.95
CA ALA A 476 8.41 13.12 6.50
C ALA A 476 9.79 13.51 5.94
N CYS A 477 10.45 12.59 5.25
CA CYS A 477 11.71 12.82 4.54
C CYS A 477 11.42 13.28 3.11
N ILE A 478 11.72 14.53 2.81
CA ILE A 478 11.51 15.13 1.50
C ILE A 478 12.79 15.05 0.68
N PHE A 479 12.74 14.39 -0.47
CA PHE A 479 13.83 14.39 -1.44
C PHE A 479 13.74 15.67 -2.26
N ASN A 480 14.42 16.71 -1.80
CA ASN A 480 14.42 18.03 -2.42
C ASN A 480 15.52 18.13 -3.48
N ASN A 481 15.16 17.83 -4.72
CA ASN A 481 16.03 17.98 -5.88
C ASN A 481 15.52 19.03 -6.88
N ALA A 482 14.49 19.77 -6.53
CA ALA A 482 13.82 20.77 -7.35
C ALA A 482 13.41 20.22 -8.74
N ALA A 483 12.94 18.97 -8.78
CA ALA A 483 12.58 18.32 -10.04
C ALA A 483 11.56 17.19 -9.87
N SER A 484 10.79 16.93 -10.92
CA SER A 484 10.14 15.64 -11.10
C SER A 484 11.23 14.59 -11.42
N GLY A 485 11.94 14.17 -10.37
CA GLY A 485 13.22 13.44 -10.49
C GLY A 485 13.15 12.17 -11.32
N TYR A 486 12.05 11.40 -11.18
CA TYR A 486 11.84 10.19 -11.99
C TYR A 486 11.71 10.51 -13.48
N VAL A 487 10.89 11.50 -13.84
CA VAL A 487 10.68 11.91 -15.24
C VAL A 487 11.97 12.47 -15.82
N LYS A 488 12.66 13.35 -15.09
CA LYS A 488 13.91 13.96 -15.54
C LYS A 488 15.02 12.93 -15.78
N ALA A 489 15.15 11.95 -14.88
CA ALA A 489 16.09 10.85 -15.04
C ALA A 489 15.80 9.99 -16.27
N LEU A 490 14.52 9.72 -16.54
CA LEU A 490 14.13 8.98 -17.74
C LEU A 490 14.38 9.78 -19.03
N GLN A 491 14.07 11.08 -19.04
CA GLN A 491 14.39 11.96 -20.17
C GLN A 491 15.90 11.95 -20.45
N HIS A 492 16.72 12.04 -19.38
CA HIS A 492 18.18 11.94 -19.48
C HIS A 492 18.63 10.60 -20.09
N ALA A 493 18.08 9.49 -19.58
CA ALA A 493 18.48 8.16 -20.00
C ALA A 493 18.11 7.84 -21.47
N VAL A 494 16.98 8.40 -21.95
CA VAL A 494 16.44 8.11 -23.30
C VAL A 494 16.96 9.08 -24.34
N PHE A 495 16.99 10.38 -24.01
CA PHE A 495 17.27 11.44 -24.99
C PHE A 495 18.62 12.13 -24.79
N GLY A 496 19.31 11.83 -23.71
CA GLY A 496 20.61 12.39 -23.37
C GLY A 496 20.58 13.70 -22.58
N PRO A 497 21.77 14.22 -22.20
CA PRO A 497 21.89 15.45 -21.43
C PRO A 497 21.26 16.67 -22.12
N GLY A 498 20.59 17.51 -21.35
CA GLY A 498 19.93 18.74 -21.84
C GLY A 498 18.56 18.55 -22.48
N SER A 499 18.08 17.30 -22.66
CA SER A 499 16.80 17.02 -23.28
C SER A 499 15.69 16.88 -22.23
N TYR A 500 15.39 17.98 -21.50
CA TYR A 500 14.43 17.98 -20.40
C TYR A 500 13.23 18.88 -20.73
N GLN A 501 12.01 18.37 -20.49
CA GLN A 501 10.77 19.09 -20.69
C GLN A 501 9.85 18.94 -19.47
N SER A 502 9.41 20.05 -18.90
CA SER A 502 8.43 20.11 -17.80
C SER A 502 8.80 19.21 -16.60
N SER A 503 10.08 19.13 -16.28
CA SER A 503 10.61 18.28 -15.19
C SER A 503 11.33 19.05 -14.10
N ASP A 504 11.55 20.35 -14.25
CA ASP A 504 12.16 21.21 -13.23
C ASP A 504 11.09 21.88 -12.35
N LEU A 505 11.37 21.99 -11.07
CA LEU A 505 10.61 22.73 -10.07
C LEU A 505 11.47 23.89 -9.54
N VAL A 506 10.82 24.85 -8.89
CA VAL A 506 11.55 25.87 -8.11
C VAL A 506 12.00 25.25 -6.80
N GLU A 507 13.25 25.48 -6.42
CA GLU A 507 13.76 25.08 -5.11
C GLU A 507 13.00 25.79 -3.99
N MET A 508 12.51 25.02 -3.04
CA MET A 508 11.83 25.53 -1.85
C MET A 508 12.53 25.09 -0.58
N ASN A 509 12.37 25.84 0.49
CA ASN A 509 12.78 25.43 1.82
C ASN A 509 11.57 24.83 2.56
N TYR A 510 11.39 23.53 2.45
CA TYR A 510 10.25 22.83 3.05
C TYR A 510 10.33 22.77 4.57
N ALA A 511 11.52 22.87 5.16
CA ALA A 511 11.68 22.97 6.61
C ALA A 511 11.06 24.28 7.15
N ASN A 512 11.28 25.40 6.45
CA ASN A 512 10.69 26.67 6.84
C ASN A 512 9.15 26.65 6.69
N ILE A 513 8.63 26.01 5.65
CA ILE A 513 7.19 25.82 5.46
C ILE A 513 6.61 25.01 6.63
N ALA A 514 7.23 23.90 6.99
CA ALA A 514 6.80 23.07 8.11
C ALA A 514 6.81 23.85 9.43
N ASN A 515 7.85 24.63 9.70
CA ASN A 515 7.95 25.50 10.87
C ASN A 515 6.81 26.52 10.91
N ALA A 516 6.50 27.16 9.77
CA ALA A 516 5.39 28.11 9.66
C ALA A 516 4.01 27.45 9.92
N MET A 517 3.87 26.16 9.61
CA MET A 517 2.67 25.37 9.91
C MET A 517 2.65 24.82 11.36
N GLY A 518 3.67 25.12 12.17
CA GLY A 518 3.78 24.67 13.58
C GLY A 518 4.20 23.20 13.72
N CYS A 519 4.84 22.65 12.70
CA CYS A 519 5.53 21.36 12.71
C CYS A 519 7.02 21.59 13.00
N GLN A 520 7.79 20.53 13.21
CA GLN A 520 9.25 20.62 13.28
C GLN A 520 9.83 20.50 11.86
N GLY A 521 10.52 21.54 11.38
CA GLY A 521 11.21 21.53 10.10
C GLY A 521 12.73 21.53 10.29
N ILE A 522 13.43 20.58 9.67
CA ILE A 522 14.89 20.46 9.70
C ILE A 522 15.40 20.35 8.26
N ARG A 523 16.19 21.34 7.81
CA ARG A 523 16.85 21.28 6.50
C ARG A 523 18.21 20.61 6.62
N VAL A 524 18.50 19.65 5.73
CA VAL A 524 19.72 18.85 5.73
C VAL A 524 20.38 18.96 4.36
N GLU A 525 21.55 19.57 4.31
CA GLU A 525 22.37 19.75 3.11
C GLU A 525 23.72 18.99 3.21
N ASP A 526 24.10 18.63 4.42
CA ASP A 526 25.33 17.92 4.77
C ASP A 526 25.01 16.47 5.13
N PRO A 527 25.55 15.46 4.43
CA PRO A 527 25.30 14.05 4.70
C PRO A 527 25.66 13.62 6.14
N GLU A 528 26.62 14.29 6.78
CA GLU A 528 27.01 13.97 8.16
C GLU A 528 25.93 14.37 9.20
N LYS A 529 25.03 15.29 8.84
CA LYS A 529 23.92 15.73 9.71
C LYS A 529 22.67 14.86 9.59
N LEU A 530 22.59 13.95 8.59
CA LEU A 530 21.42 13.10 8.37
C LEU A 530 21.04 12.28 9.60
N ALA A 531 22.01 11.61 10.21
CA ALA A 531 21.74 10.75 11.37
C ALA A 531 21.14 11.54 12.54
N GLY A 532 21.68 12.75 12.83
CA GLY A 532 21.16 13.63 13.86
C GLY A 532 19.73 14.11 13.56
N ALA A 533 19.46 14.50 12.31
CA ALA A 533 18.14 14.96 11.90
C ALA A 533 17.09 13.85 11.98
N ILE A 534 17.42 12.61 11.56
CA ILE A 534 16.53 11.46 11.68
C ILE A 534 16.21 11.17 13.15
N ARG A 535 17.22 11.15 14.03
CA ARG A 535 17.01 10.94 15.48
C ARG A 535 16.11 12.01 16.08
N ALA A 536 16.37 13.29 15.81
CA ALA A 536 15.56 14.40 16.28
C ALA A 536 14.09 14.29 15.82
N GLY A 537 13.86 13.85 14.57
CA GLY A 537 12.52 13.59 14.07
C GLY A 537 11.84 12.41 14.77
N LEU A 538 12.58 11.35 15.07
CA LEU A 538 12.03 10.18 15.79
C LEU A 538 11.75 10.48 17.26
N GLU A 539 12.51 11.37 17.89
CA GLU A 539 12.32 11.81 19.28
C GLU A 539 11.13 12.75 19.43
N ASN A 540 10.78 13.50 18.38
CA ASN A 540 9.61 14.36 18.38
C ASN A 540 8.32 13.52 18.28
N THR A 541 7.61 13.39 19.40
CA THR A 541 6.34 12.64 19.51
C THR A 541 5.10 13.54 19.55
N ASP A 542 5.28 14.84 19.53
CA ASP A 542 4.20 15.82 19.75
C ASP A 542 3.64 16.36 18.43
N THR A 543 4.51 16.59 17.45
CA THR A 543 4.15 17.18 16.16
C THR A 543 4.80 16.44 15.00
N PRO A 544 4.29 16.57 13.77
CA PRO A 544 4.99 16.07 12.59
C PRO A 544 6.37 16.71 12.45
N THR A 545 7.35 15.94 11.97
CA THR A 545 8.66 16.45 11.59
C THR A 545 8.85 16.34 10.09
N VAL A 546 9.33 17.42 9.46
CA VAL A 546 9.72 17.45 8.05
C VAL A 546 11.23 17.57 7.96
N LEU A 547 11.88 16.56 7.39
CA LEU A 547 13.27 16.58 7.03
C LEU A 547 13.37 16.99 5.56
N ASP A 548 13.74 18.25 5.31
CA ASP A 548 13.99 18.80 3.98
C ASP A 548 15.41 18.44 3.54
N ILE A 549 15.56 17.33 2.84
CA ILE A 549 16.84 16.74 2.49
C ILE A 549 17.21 17.17 1.07
N VAL A 550 18.22 18.03 0.94
CA VAL A 550 18.72 18.50 -0.36
C VAL A 550 19.53 17.38 -1.01
N VAL A 551 18.90 16.74 -1.99
CA VAL A 551 19.51 15.60 -2.68
C VAL A 551 20.03 15.99 -4.06
N THR A 552 20.82 15.09 -4.64
CA THR A 552 21.45 15.32 -5.96
C THR A 552 20.45 15.74 -7.03
N ARG A 553 20.84 16.73 -7.84
CA ARG A 553 20.11 17.21 -9.03
C ARG A 553 20.64 16.63 -10.33
N ASP A 554 21.67 15.80 -10.26
CA ASP A 554 22.22 15.11 -11.41
C ASP A 554 21.25 14.00 -11.88
N PRO A 555 20.62 14.15 -13.07
CA PRO A 555 19.65 13.17 -13.55
C PRO A 555 20.22 11.76 -13.69
N ALA A 556 21.53 11.62 -13.92
CA ALA A 556 22.20 10.32 -13.99
C ALA A 556 22.24 9.59 -12.64
N LYS A 557 22.10 10.33 -11.52
CA LYS A 557 22.15 9.82 -10.14
C LYS A 557 20.76 9.76 -9.46
N MET A 558 19.69 10.22 -10.12
CA MET A 558 18.35 10.30 -9.53
C MET A 558 17.67 8.94 -9.37
N LEU A 559 18.04 7.92 -10.14
CA LEU A 559 17.47 6.58 -10.00
C LEU A 559 18.40 5.66 -9.21
N PRO A 560 17.84 4.70 -8.46
CA PRO A 560 18.64 3.73 -7.71
C PRO A 560 19.30 2.73 -8.67
N ALA A 561 20.33 3.18 -9.37
CA ALA A 561 21.08 2.37 -10.32
C ALA A 561 22.04 1.40 -9.60
N ALA A 562 21.55 0.58 -8.69
CA ALA A 562 22.33 -0.50 -8.11
C ALA A 562 22.61 -1.64 -9.12
N ASP A 563 21.84 -1.69 -10.21
CA ASP A 563 22.04 -2.62 -11.32
C ASP A 563 21.93 -1.84 -12.65
N ASN A 564 23.07 -1.53 -13.26
CA ASN A 564 23.13 -0.90 -14.58
C ASN A 564 22.36 -1.69 -15.66
N ARG A 565 22.09 -2.98 -15.45
CA ARG A 565 21.25 -3.82 -16.32
C ARG A 565 19.80 -3.35 -16.36
N THR A 566 19.31 -2.65 -15.34
CA THR A 566 17.95 -2.10 -15.31
C THR A 566 17.79 -0.82 -16.13
N LEU A 567 18.89 -0.15 -16.48
CA LEU A 567 18.93 1.12 -17.22
C LEU A 567 19.30 0.96 -18.71
N LYS A 568 19.57 -0.25 -19.20
CA LYS A 568 19.73 -0.46 -20.65
C LYS A 568 18.38 -0.28 -21.32
N VAL A 569 18.12 0.95 -21.70
CA VAL A 569 17.04 1.30 -22.61
C VAL A 569 17.62 1.22 -24.02
N ASN A 570 17.23 0.23 -24.81
CA ASN A 570 17.58 0.19 -26.21
C ASN A 570 16.75 1.23 -26.97
N LYS A 571 17.30 1.74 -28.10
CA LYS A 571 16.55 2.66 -28.96
C LYS A 571 15.22 1.96 -29.39
N GLY A 572 14.10 2.50 -28.97
CA GLY A 572 12.77 1.92 -29.19
C GLY A 572 12.12 1.30 -27.96
N ASP A 573 12.85 1.05 -26.87
CA ASP A 573 12.26 0.64 -25.60
C ASP A 573 11.58 1.83 -24.92
N ARG A 574 10.36 1.61 -24.44
CA ARG A 574 9.77 2.55 -23.48
C ARG A 574 10.44 2.34 -22.13
N PRO A 575 11.14 3.34 -21.57
CA PRO A 575 11.63 3.24 -20.20
C PRO A 575 10.43 3.21 -19.25
N VAL A 576 10.32 2.16 -18.48
CA VAL A 576 9.23 2.03 -17.47
C VAL A 576 9.86 1.94 -16.10
#